data_0ee0c1de531224b17d045bbad50db245
#
_entry.id   0ee0c1de531224b17d045bbad50db245
#
_cell.length_a   1.000
_cell.length_b   1.000
_cell.length_c   1.000
_cell.angle_alpha   90.00
_cell.angle_beta   90.00
_cell.angle_gamma   90.00
#
_symmetry.space_group_name_H-M   'P 1'
#
loop_
_entity.id
_entity.type
_entity.pdbx_description
1 polymer ?
#
loop_
_entity_poly.entity_id
_entity_poly.type
_entity_poly.pdbx_seq_one_letter_code
_entity_poly.pdbx_strand_id
1 'polypeptide(L)'
;MNQKALAVISFGTTYTLAQDAIMQIESTLSCHAKEYDCFRAFTSKMVIAKLKREQGQYVLTPEELMEQLYQKGYKEVLCQPLHIINGFEFEKMYKALSAFTDKFDKIQIGRPLLTFEDDYKACCDIVMKYAPAPKEETALVFMGHGTAHYANASYCQLENTFRALGHEHVYVGTVEGFPNLDYIIGRLKKHNIT
;
A
#
# COMPACT_ATOMS: atom_id res chain seq x y z
N MET A 1 20.50 23.39 -4.96
CA MET A 1 19.88 22.22 -4.31
C MET A 1 18.40 22.25 -4.66
N ASN A 2 17.82 21.12 -4.99
CA ASN A 2 16.38 20.99 -5.13
C ASN A 2 15.72 21.27 -3.78
N GLN A 3 14.62 22.03 -3.77
CA GLN A 3 13.90 22.36 -2.52
C GLN A 3 12.62 21.50 -2.36
N LYS A 4 12.43 20.53 -3.26
CA LYS A 4 11.25 19.65 -3.30
C LYS A 4 11.66 18.20 -3.03
N ALA A 5 10.98 17.55 -2.11
CA ALA A 5 11.21 16.16 -1.75
C ALA A 5 9.97 15.30 -2.01
N LEU A 6 10.16 14.13 -2.61
CA LEU A 6 9.18 13.06 -2.70
C LEU A 6 9.52 12.01 -1.64
N ALA A 7 8.70 11.92 -0.61
CA ALA A 7 8.80 10.90 0.44
C ALA A 7 7.90 9.72 0.10
N VAL A 8 8.47 8.60 -0.34
CA VAL A 8 7.73 7.35 -0.58
C VAL A 8 7.71 6.54 0.70
N ILE A 9 6.51 6.28 1.23
CA ILE A 9 6.33 5.73 2.56
C ILE A 9 5.56 4.41 2.48
N SER A 10 6.18 3.32 2.93
CA SER A 10 5.56 2.00 2.98
C SER A 10 5.63 1.40 4.40
N PHE A 11 4.94 0.30 4.62
CA PHE A 11 5.11 -0.49 5.84
C PHE A 11 6.54 -1.01 5.96
N GLY A 12 7.16 -1.31 4.82
CA GLY A 12 8.48 -1.91 4.72
C GLY A 12 8.43 -3.44 4.70
N THR A 13 9.54 -4.03 4.32
CA THR A 13 9.70 -5.49 4.24
C THR A 13 11.15 -5.89 4.41
N THR A 14 11.39 -7.12 4.89
CA THR A 14 12.72 -7.76 4.93
C THR A 14 12.92 -8.78 3.82
N TYR A 15 11.89 -9.08 3.03
CA TYR A 15 11.95 -10.02 1.92
C TYR A 15 12.49 -9.35 0.66
N THR A 16 13.55 -9.89 0.08
CA THR A 16 14.25 -9.28 -1.06
C THR A 16 13.34 -9.00 -2.25
N LEU A 17 12.53 -9.97 -2.67
CA LEU A 17 11.59 -9.76 -3.80
C LEU A 17 10.58 -8.63 -3.54
N ALA A 18 10.13 -8.48 -2.29
CA ALA A 18 9.23 -7.40 -1.95
C ALA A 18 9.96 -6.04 -1.83
N GLN A 19 11.24 -6.04 -1.43
CA GLN A 19 12.08 -4.85 -1.49
C GLN A 19 12.28 -4.39 -2.94
N ASP A 20 12.53 -5.32 -3.86
CA ASP A 20 12.66 -5.04 -5.30
C ASP A 20 11.38 -4.41 -5.87
N ALA A 21 10.20 -4.92 -5.48
CA ALA A 21 8.93 -4.35 -5.88
C ALA A 21 8.74 -2.91 -5.37
N ILE A 22 9.10 -2.65 -4.10
CA ILE A 22 9.08 -1.28 -3.54
C ILE A 22 10.03 -0.37 -4.32
N MET A 23 11.26 -0.81 -4.61
CA MET A 23 12.24 -0.03 -5.37
C MET A 23 11.75 0.29 -6.80
N GLN A 24 11.06 -0.64 -7.46
CA GLN A 24 10.46 -0.40 -8.78
C GLN A 24 9.37 0.69 -8.72
N ILE A 25 8.52 0.65 -7.69
CA ILE A 25 7.50 1.68 -7.48
C ILE A 25 8.16 3.04 -7.23
N GLU A 26 9.17 3.11 -6.37
CA GLU A 26 9.91 4.34 -6.09
C GLU A 26 10.59 4.91 -7.34
N SER A 27 11.22 4.06 -8.14
CA SER A 27 11.82 4.46 -9.41
C SER A 27 10.79 5.02 -10.38
N THR A 28 9.62 4.38 -10.48
CA THR A 28 8.52 4.84 -11.33
C THR A 28 8.02 6.20 -10.88
N LEU A 29 7.77 6.37 -9.58
CA LEU A 29 7.33 7.64 -9.01
C LEU A 29 8.36 8.76 -9.23
N SER A 30 9.64 8.46 -9.00
CA SER A 30 10.74 9.40 -9.23
C SER A 30 10.84 9.83 -10.69
N CYS A 31 10.63 8.91 -11.64
CA CYS A 31 10.62 9.24 -13.08
C CYS A 31 9.48 10.21 -13.45
N HIS A 32 8.35 10.17 -12.75
CA HIS A 32 7.22 11.07 -12.98
C HIS A 32 7.34 12.38 -12.20
N ALA A 33 8.09 12.40 -11.11
CA ALA A 33 8.31 13.56 -10.24
C ALA A 33 9.76 14.08 -10.33
N LYS A 34 10.25 14.34 -11.54
CA LYS A 34 11.67 14.69 -11.84
C LYS A 34 12.18 15.93 -11.11
N GLU A 35 11.31 16.82 -10.68
CA GLU A 35 11.65 18.02 -9.93
C GLU A 35 11.78 17.78 -8.41
N TYR A 36 11.54 16.54 -7.94
CA TYR A 36 11.62 16.15 -6.54
C TYR A 36 12.80 15.19 -6.31
N ASP A 37 13.54 15.42 -5.24
CA ASP A 37 14.48 14.42 -4.73
C ASP A 37 13.71 13.32 -4.01
N CYS A 38 13.95 12.05 -4.39
CA CYS A 38 13.18 10.91 -3.88
C CYS A 38 13.83 10.33 -2.60
N PHE A 39 12.99 10.09 -1.60
CA PHE A 39 13.37 9.53 -0.31
C PHE A 39 12.43 8.41 0.10
N ARG A 40 12.96 7.45 0.85
CA ARG A 40 12.22 6.29 1.39
C ARG A 40 12.03 6.43 2.89
N ALA A 41 10.86 6.01 3.39
CA ALA A 41 10.64 5.77 4.81
C ALA A 41 9.76 4.52 5.03
N PHE A 42 9.95 3.85 6.17
CA PHE A 42 9.13 2.71 6.59
C PHE A 42 8.38 3.03 7.89
N THR A 43 7.12 2.59 7.97
CA THR A 43 6.30 2.79 9.18
C THR A 43 6.54 1.71 10.24
N SER A 44 6.95 0.50 9.83
CA SER A 44 7.17 -0.61 10.76
C SER A 44 8.53 -0.56 11.43
N LYS A 45 8.55 -0.16 12.71
CA LYS A 45 9.77 -0.17 13.53
C LYS A 45 10.38 -1.57 13.67
N MET A 46 9.56 -2.62 13.66
CA MET A 46 10.03 -4.00 13.70
C MET A 46 10.80 -4.36 12.42
N VAL A 47 10.28 -3.98 11.26
CA VAL A 47 10.95 -4.20 9.96
C VAL A 47 12.27 -3.44 9.92
N ILE A 48 12.27 -2.17 10.31
CA ILE A 48 13.48 -1.33 10.38
C ILE A 48 14.55 -1.97 11.28
N ALA A 49 14.17 -2.40 12.48
CA ALA A 49 15.08 -3.04 13.43
C ALA A 49 15.62 -4.36 12.87
N LYS A 50 14.79 -5.16 12.19
CA LYS A 50 15.21 -6.42 11.56
C LYS A 50 16.17 -6.18 10.40
N LEU A 51 15.89 -5.21 9.52
CA LEU A 51 16.80 -4.81 8.43
C LEU A 51 18.15 -4.36 8.95
N LYS A 52 18.16 -3.52 10.00
CA LYS A 52 19.40 -3.07 10.63
C LYS A 52 20.22 -4.23 11.20
N ARG A 53 19.56 -5.18 11.88
CA ARG A 53 20.22 -6.35 12.49
C ARG A 53 20.74 -7.35 11.46
N GLU A 54 19.95 -7.67 10.42
CA GLU A 54 20.22 -8.77 9.51
C GLU A 54 20.95 -8.33 8.24
N GLN A 55 20.76 -7.11 7.80
CA GLN A 55 21.31 -6.59 6.54
C GLN A 55 22.21 -5.35 6.74
N GLY A 56 22.36 -4.85 7.96
CA GLY A 56 23.12 -3.62 8.24
C GLY A 56 22.49 -2.35 7.66
N GLN A 57 21.27 -2.42 7.14
CA GLN A 57 20.56 -1.30 6.52
C GLN A 57 19.65 -0.61 7.53
N TYR A 58 19.75 0.73 7.58
CA TYR A 58 18.83 1.53 8.36
C TYR A 58 17.95 2.36 7.43
N VAL A 59 16.64 2.17 7.55
CA VAL A 59 15.63 2.96 6.84
C VAL A 59 14.96 3.87 7.86
N LEU A 60 14.77 5.14 7.52
CA LEU A 60 14.17 6.14 8.40
C LEU A 60 12.68 5.84 8.62
N THR A 61 12.18 6.21 9.80
CA THR A 61 10.74 6.36 10.02
C THR A 61 10.22 7.61 9.30
N PRO A 62 8.90 7.76 9.08
CA PRO A 62 8.35 8.97 8.48
C PRO A 62 8.75 10.24 9.25
N GLU A 63 8.72 10.20 10.58
CA GLU A 63 9.08 11.33 11.44
C GLU A 63 10.56 11.70 11.31
N GLU A 64 11.46 10.70 11.33
CA GLU A 64 12.91 10.91 11.15
C GLU A 64 13.20 11.49 9.77
N LEU A 65 12.51 11.01 8.72
CA LEU A 65 12.67 11.54 7.38
C LEU A 65 12.22 13.00 7.31
N MET A 66 11.04 13.34 7.85
CA MET A 66 10.56 14.73 7.84
C MET A 66 11.49 15.67 8.55
N GLU A 67 12.01 15.28 9.73
CA GLU A 67 12.99 16.08 10.46
C GLU A 67 14.28 16.26 9.64
N GLN A 68 14.79 15.21 9.02
CA GLN A 68 15.97 15.28 8.14
C GLN A 68 15.76 16.21 6.94
N LEU A 69 14.58 16.14 6.29
CA LEU A 69 14.24 17.02 5.16
C LEU A 69 14.19 18.49 5.59
N TYR A 70 13.58 18.75 6.73
CA TYR A 70 13.53 20.09 7.30
C TYR A 70 14.95 20.65 7.57
N GLN A 71 15.81 19.88 8.22
CA GLN A 71 17.20 20.27 8.51
C GLN A 71 18.04 20.49 7.24
N LYS A 72 17.75 19.75 6.16
CA LYS A 72 18.39 19.92 4.85
C LYS A 72 17.83 21.11 4.04
N GLY A 73 16.81 21.81 4.55
CA GLY A 73 16.26 23.01 3.92
C GLY A 73 15.27 22.75 2.80
N TYR A 74 14.70 21.55 2.70
CA TYR A 74 13.58 21.30 1.79
C TYR A 74 12.39 22.17 2.18
N LYS A 75 11.63 22.64 1.19
CA LYS A 75 10.49 23.56 1.36
C LYS A 75 9.16 22.92 1.03
N GLU A 76 9.15 22.08 0.00
CA GLU A 76 7.96 21.35 -0.42
C GLU A 76 8.18 19.85 -0.24
N VAL A 77 7.24 19.16 0.37
CA VAL A 77 7.28 17.71 0.54
C VAL A 77 6.00 17.08 0.00
N LEU A 78 6.15 16.18 -0.96
CA LEU A 78 5.10 15.30 -1.43
C LEU A 78 5.30 13.93 -0.78
N CYS A 79 4.36 13.52 0.08
CA CYS A 79 4.38 12.23 0.76
C CYS A 79 3.47 11.25 0.01
N GLN A 80 4.03 10.21 -0.61
CA GLN A 80 3.27 9.16 -1.29
C GLN A 80 3.27 7.89 -0.45
N PRO A 81 2.12 7.54 0.19
CA PRO A 81 1.97 6.26 0.87
C PRO A 81 1.81 5.11 -0.14
N LEU A 82 2.42 3.97 0.16
CA LEU A 82 2.22 2.70 -0.56
C LEU A 82 1.23 1.77 0.17
N HIS A 83 0.44 2.32 1.07
CA HIS A 83 -0.62 1.59 1.76
C HIS A 83 -1.76 1.23 0.79
N ILE A 84 -2.33 0.04 0.96
CA ILE A 84 -3.43 -0.44 0.09
C ILE A 84 -4.76 0.15 0.54
N ILE A 85 -5.01 0.21 1.84
CA ILE A 85 -6.28 0.67 2.44
C ILE A 85 -6.04 1.78 3.46
N ASN A 86 -7.09 2.54 3.80
CA ASN A 86 -7.09 3.61 4.80
C ASN A 86 -7.18 3.04 6.24
N GLY A 87 -6.27 2.11 6.59
CA GLY A 87 -6.25 1.43 7.87
C GLY A 87 -5.39 2.13 8.93
N PHE A 88 -5.25 1.48 10.12
CA PHE A 88 -4.50 2.04 11.26
C PHE A 88 -3.09 2.52 10.92
N GLU A 89 -2.34 1.79 10.08
CA GLU A 89 -0.97 2.18 9.73
C GLU A 89 -0.94 3.46 8.89
N PHE A 90 -1.91 3.63 7.97
CA PHE A 90 -2.04 4.87 7.23
C PHE A 90 -2.44 6.04 8.11
N GLU A 91 -3.43 5.87 9.00
CA GLU A 91 -3.87 6.93 9.92
C GLU A 91 -2.73 7.37 10.86
N LYS A 92 -1.97 6.42 11.40
CA LYS A 92 -0.80 6.69 12.24
C LYS A 92 0.26 7.49 11.48
N MET A 93 0.59 7.07 10.27
CA MET A 93 1.51 7.79 9.39
C MET A 93 0.99 9.20 9.06
N TYR A 94 -0.28 9.31 8.67
CA TYR A 94 -0.90 10.60 8.33
C TYR A 94 -0.83 11.57 9.49
N LYS A 95 -1.17 11.12 10.71
CA LYS A 95 -1.07 11.91 11.94
C LYS A 95 0.38 12.35 12.22
N ALA A 96 1.35 11.45 12.04
CA ALA A 96 2.77 11.76 12.25
C ALA A 96 3.26 12.84 11.26
N LEU A 97 2.90 12.73 9.97
CA LEU A 97 3.28 13.71 8.95
C LEU A 97 2.58 15.06 9.13
N SER A 98 1.31 15.05 9.54
CA SER A 98 0.54 16.28 9.78
C SER A 98 1.14 17.16 10.90
N ALA A 99 1.91 16.57 11.81
CA ALA A 99 2.61 17.33 12.85
C ALA A 99 3.75 18.23 12.31
N PHE A 100 4.13 18.05 11.03
CA PHE A 100 5.18 18.83 10.39
C PHE A 100 4.65 19.95 9.48
N THR A 101 3.33 20.13 9.40
CA THR A 101 2.70 21.08 8.45
C THR A 101 3.29 22.50 8.56
N ASP A 102 3.58 22.95 9.78
CA ASP A 102 4.11 24.30 10.02
C ASP A 102 5.63 24.42 9.76
N LYS A 103 6.33 23.31 9.50
CA LYS A 103 7.77 23.29 9.25
C LYS A 103 8.15 23.47 7.79
N PHE A 104 7.21 23.29 6.86
CA PHE A 104 7.44 23.37 5.42
C PHE A 104 6.48 24.38 4.77
N ASP A 105 6.90 24.95 3.66
CA ASP A 105 6.04 25.86 2.88
C ASP A 105 4.83 25.09 2.31
N LYS A 106 5.03 23.80 1.99
CA LYS A 106 3.97 22.92 1.49
C LYS A 106 4.23 21.46 1.84
N ILE A 107 3.22 20.81 2.43
CA ILE A 107 3.15 19.35 2.55
C ILE A 107 1.90 18.86 1.83
N GLN A 108 2.06 17.87 0.97
CA GLN A 108 0.95 17.14 0.37
C GLN A 108 1.07 15.66 0.73
N ILE A 109 0.05 15.10 1.34
CA ILE A 109 0.01 13.67 1.69
C ILE A 109 -0.96 12.99 0.74
N GLY A 110 -0.43 12.08 -0.06
CA GLY A 110 -1.21 11.21 -0.95
C GLY A 110 -2.09 10.24 -0.16
N ARG A 111 -2.94 9.52 -0.88
CA ARG A 111 -3.88 8.55 -0.32
C ARG A 111 -3.44 7.11 -0.58
N PRO A 112 -3.98 6.13 0.17
CA PRO A 112 -3.83 4.71 -0.13
C PRO A 112 -4.41 4.34 -1.50
N LEU A 113 -3.99 3.18 -2.01
CA LEU A 113 -4.38 2.69 -3.33
C LEU A 113 -5.90 2.55 -3.49
N LEU A 114 -6.57 1.95 -2.52
CA LEU A 114 -8.02 1.72 -2.54
C LEU A 114 -8.74 2.77 -1.70
N THR A 115 -9.04 3.93 -2.28
CA THR A 115 -9.71 5.04 -1.59
C THR A 115 -11.02 5.42 -2.29
N PHE A 116 -11.03 5.68 -3.58
CA PHE A 116 -12.19 6.05 -4.36
C PHE A 116 -12.65 4.95 -5.30
N GLU A 117 -13.89 5.01 -5.77
CA GLU A 117 -14.48 4.01 -6.66
C GLU A 117 -13.62 3.72 -7.90
N ASP A 118 -13.10 4.76 -8.54
CA ASP A 118 -12.26 4.61 -9.73
C ASP A 118 -10.92 3.93 -9.42
N ASP A 119 -10.40 4.06 -8.20
CA ASP A 119 -9.18 3.36 -7.77
C ASP A 119 -9.42 1.84 -7.74
N TYR A 120 -10.60 1.39 -7.26
CA TYR A 120 -10.98 -0.03 -7.26
C TYR A 120 -11.13 -0.57 -8.67
N LYS A 121 -11.79 0.16 -9.58
CA LYS A 121 -11.93 -0.24 -10.97
C LYS A 121 -10.58 -0.38 -11.65
N ALA A 122 -9.73 0.64 -11.53
CA ALA A 122 -8.38 0.63 -12.10
C ALA A 122 -7.53 -0.52 -11.54
N CYS A 123 -7.64 -0.81 -10.24
CA CYS A 123 -6.95 -1.93 -9.61
C CYS A 123 -7.43 -3.27 -10.19
N CYS A 124 -8.74 -3.47 -10.30
CA CYS A 124 -9.32 -4.68 -10.90
C CYS A 124 -8.84 -4.88 -12.34
N ASP A 125 -8.90 -3.84 -13.18
CA ASP A 125 -8.48 -3.89 -14.57
C ASP A 125 -6.99 -4.25 -14.71
N ILE A 126 -6.14 -3.66 -13.87
CA ILE A 126 -4.70 -3.94 -13.88
C ILE A 126 -4.44 -5.38 -13.44
N VAL A 127 -5.03 -5.81 -12.35
CA VAL A 127 -4.81 -7.16 -11.79
C VAL A 127 -5.27 -8.22 -12.77
N MET A 128 -6.42 -8.04 -13.43
CA MET A 128 -6.95 -9.02 -14.39
C MET A 128 -6.13 -9.12 -15.68
N LYS A 129 -5.33 -8.12 -16.05
CA LYS A 129 -4.37 -8.23 -17.16
C LYS A 129 -3.29 -9.29 -16.92
N TYR A 130 -2.93 -9.54 -15.65
CA TYR A 130 -1.87 -10.46 -15.24
C TYR A 130 -2.43 -11.74 -14.61
N ALA A 131 -3.73 -11.81 -14.36
CA ALA A 131 -4.38 -12.97 -13.81
C ALA A 131 -4.40 -14.12 -14.81
N PRO A 132 -4.32 -15.39 -14.37
CA PRO A 132 -4.52 -16.53 -15.24
C PRO A 132 -5.94 -16.52 -15.80
N ALA A 133 -6.09 -17.02 -17.05
CA ALA A 133 -7.41 -17.18 -17.63
C ALA A 133 -8.28 -18.11 -16.76
N PRO A 134 -9.56 -17.78 -16.55
CA PRO A 134 -10.45 -18.62 -15.77
C PRO A 134 -10.64 -19.97 -16.48
N LYS A 135 -10.67 -21.05 -15.69
CA LYS A 135 -11.01 -22.39 -16.14
C LYS A 135 -12.30 -22.82 -15.47
N GLU A 136 -13.00 -23.78 -16.06
CA GLU A 136 -14.17 -24.42 -15.42
C GLU A 136 -13.76 -24.95 -14.03
N GLU A 137 -14.67 -24.82 -13.06
CA GLU A 137 -14.48 -25.28 -11.67
C GLU A 137 -13.27 -24.64 -10.93
N THR A 138 -12.72 -23.53 -11.42
CA THR A 138 -11.64 -22.80 -10.75
C THR A 138 -12.07 -21.38 -10.35
N ALA A 139 -11.44 -20.86 -9.31
CA ALA A 139 -11.58 -19.47 -8.88
C ALA A 139 -10.22 -18.83 -8.66
N LEU A 140 -10.18 -17.50 -8.80
CA LEU A 140 -9.06 -16.69 -8.39
C LEU A 140 -9.36 -16.11 -7.00
N VAL A 141 -8.53 -16.44 -6.03
CA VAL A 141 -8.70 -15.98 -4.65
C VAL A 141 -7.56 -15.02 -4.28
N PHE A 142 -7.89 -13.77 -4.04
CA PHE A 142 -6.96 -12.81 -3.46
C PHE A 142 -7.07 -12.85 -1.94
N MET A 143 -5.90 -12.87 -1.28
CA MET A 143 -5.81 -12.86 0.17
C MET A 143 -5.15 -11.57 0.66
N GLY A 144 -5.93 -10.72 1.31
CA GLY A 144 -5.43 -9.54 2.02
C GLY A 144 -5.02 -9.89 3.46
N HIS A 145 -4.28 -9.00 4.11
CA HIS A 145 -3.96 -9.17 5.52
C HIS A 145 -5.23 -9.10 6.40
N GLY A 146 -6.11 -8.16 6.08
CA GLY A 146 -7.26 -7.84 6.91
C GLY A 146 -6.88 -6.89 8.05
N THR A 147 -7.89 -6.42 8.78
CA THR A 147 -7.71 -5.53 9.92
C THR A 147 -8.98 -5.44 10.75
N ALA A 148 -8.85 -5.12 12.04
CA ALA A 148 -9.98 -4.74 12.90
C ALA A 148 -10.50 -3.31 12.62
N HIS A 149 -9.82 -2.54 11.77
CA HIS A 149 -10.23 -1.20 11.38
C HIS A 149 -11.43 -1.25 10.42
N TYR A 150 -12.31 -0.22 10.43
CA TYR A 150 -13.46 -0.14 9.52
C TYR A 150 -13.08 -0.19 8.04
N ALA A 151 -11.88 0.25 7.67
CA ALA A 151 -11.33 0.12 6.32
C ALA A 151 -11.22 -1.34 5.83
N ASN A 152 -11.43 -2.33 6.70
CA ASN A 152 -11.53 -3.73 6.29
C ASN A 152 -12.64 -3.96 5.25
N ALA A 153 -13.67 -3.10 5.24
CA ALA A 153 -14.73 -3.10 4.22
C ALA A 153 -14.20 -2.95 2.79
N SER A 154 -13.01 -2.38 2.60
CA SER A 154 -12.35 -2.26 1.29
C SER A 154 -12.16 -3.61 0.59
N TYR A 155 -11.94 -4.70 1.34
CA TYR A 155 -11.82 -6.03 0.75
C TYR A 155 -13.13 -6.53 0.16
N CYS A 156 -14.25 -6.27 0.83
CA CYS A 156 -15.58 -6.59 0.30
C CYS A 156 -15.91 -5.72 -0.92
N GLN A 157 -15.58 -4.44 -0.86
CA GLN A 157 -15.77 -3.53 -2.00
C GLN A 157 -14.95 -3.98 -3.21
N LEU A 158 -13.69 -4.39 -3.00
CA LEU A 158 -12.83 -4.88 -4.09
C LEU A 158 -13.44 -6.10 -4.76
N GLU A 159 -13.94 -7.10 -3.99
CA GLU A 159 -14.60 -8.27 -4.55
C GLU A 159 -15.87 -7.88 -5.34
N ASN A 160 -16.70 -7.00 -4.78
CA ASN A 160 -17.90 -6.54 -5.47
C ASN A 160 -17.57 -5.77 -6.75
N THR A 161 -16.47 -5.03 -6.79
CA THR A 161 -16.01 -4.34 -8.00
C THR A 161 -15.58 -5.34 -9.07
N PHE A 162 -14.84 -6.42 -8.72
CA PHE A 162 -14.53 -7.50 -9.67
C PHE A 162 -15.81 -8.09 -10.29
N ARG A 163 -16.82 -8.36 -9.47
CA ARG A 163 -18.11 -8.89 -9.95
C ARG A 163 -18.84 -7.92 -10.86
N ALA A 164 -18.90 -6.65 -10.49
CA ALA A 164 -19.52 -5.59 -11.30
C ALA A 164 -18.85 -5.45 -12.69
N LEU A 165 -17.57 -5.81 -12.79
CA LEU A 165 -16.81 -5.84 -14.04
C LEU A 165 -16.88 -7.20 -14.76
N GLY A 166 -17.75 -8.13 -14.32
CA GLY A 166 -17.96 -9.44 -14.96
C GLY A 166 -17.00 -10.54 -14.53
N HIS A 167 -16.21 -10.34 -13.49
CA HIS A 167 -15.25 -11.33 -12.96
C HIS A 167 -15.83 -12.13 -11.79
N GLU A 168 -16.91 -12.87 -12.03
CA GLU A 168 -17.67 -13.64 -11.03
C GLU A 168 -16.82 -14.72 -10.32
N HIS A 169 -15.76 -15.20 -10.97
CA HIS A 169 -14.84 -16.22 -10.46
C HIS A 169 -13.78 -15.66 -9.50
N VAL A 170 -13.80 -14.36 -9.21
CA VAL A 170 -12.85 -13.70 -8.31
C VAL A 170 -13.43 -13.58 -6.91
N TYR A 171 -12.66 -13.99 -5.92
CA TYR A 171 -12.96 -13.89 -4.49
C TYR A 171 -11.87 -13.13 -3.76
N VAL A 172 -12.24 -12.37 -2.74
CA VAL A 172 -11.29 -11.64 -1.91
C VAL A 172 -11.50 -12.02 -0.44
N GLY A 173 -10.50 -12.68 0.14
CA GLY A 173 -10.48 -13.05 1.55
C GLY A 173 -9.41 -12.29 2.34
N THR A 174 -9.44 -12.46 3.65
CA THR A 174 -8.46 -11.87 4.57
C THR A 174 -7.93 -12.90 5.57
N VAL A 175 -6.68 -12.72 6.00
CA VAL A 175 -6.08 -13.53 7.08
C VAL A 175 -6.68 -13.13 8.43
N GLU A 176 -6.76 -11.81 8.67
CA GLU A 176 -7.35 -11.24 9.89
C GLU A 176 -8.58 -10.39 9.50
N GLY A 177 -9.73 -10.70 10.06
CA GLY A 177 -10.96 -9.97 9.76
C GLY A 177 -11.94 -10.75 8.87
N PHE A 178 -12.85 -10.03 8.21
CA PHE A 178 -13.88 -10.62 7.33
C PHE A 178 -13.80 -9.96 5.93
N PRO A 179 -13.96 -10.74 4.85
CA PRO A 179 -14.19 -12.19 4.75
C PRO A 179 -12.96 -13.04 5.12
N ASN A 180 -13.10 -13.96 6.07
CA ASN A 180 -12.00 -14.83 6.44
C ASN A 180 -11.87 -16.05 5.50
N LEU A 181 -10.79 -16.82 5.65
CA LEU A 181 -10.51 -17.97 4.80
C LEU A 181 -11.61 -19.02 4.84
N ASP A 182 -12.14 -19.35 6.04
CA ASP A 182 -13.19 -20.35 6.18
C ASP A 182 -14.47 -19.94 5.44
N TYR A 183 -14.82 -18.66 5.50
CA TYR A 183 -15.95 -18.11 4.77
C TYR A 183 -15.74 -18.25 3.25
N ILE A 184 -14.55 -17.94 2.74
CA ILE A 184 -14.21 -18.09 1.32
C ILE A 184 -14.28 -19.57 0.90
N ILE A 185 -13.68 -20.48 1.66
CA ILE A 185 -13.74 -21.92 1.41
C ILE A 185 -15.20 -22.41 1.36
N GLY A 186 -16.04 -21.97 2.29
CA GLY A 186 -17.45 -22.31 2.31
C GLY A 186 -18.19 -21.86 1.03
N ARG A 187 -17.87 -20.67 0.51
CA ARG A 187 -18.43 -20.16 -0.74
C ARG A 187 -17.94 -20.94 -1.96
N LEU A 188 -16.64 -21.26 -2.04
CA LEU A 188 -16.08 -22.05 -3.14
C LEU A 188 -16.75 -23.42 -3.23
N LYS A 189 -16.86 -24.15 -2.10
CA LYS A 189 -17.58 -25.44 -2.03
C LYS A 189 -19.04 -25.34 -2.51
N LYS A 190 -19.73 -24.27 -2.13
CA LYS A 190 -21.12 -24.02 -2.51
C LYS A 190 -21.29 -23.81 -4.03
N HIS A 191 -20.25 -23.35 -4.70
CA HIS A 191 -20.21 -23.12 -6.14
C HIS A 191 -19.51 -24.27 -6.90
N ASN A 192 -19.28 -25.44 -6.24
CA ASN A 192 -18.59 -26.60 -6.81
C ASN A 192 -17.19 -26.32 -7.33
N ILE A 193 -16.49 -25.35 -6.72
CA ILE A 193 -15.10 -25.03 -7.02
C ILE A 193 -14.21 -25.87 -6.09
N THR A 194 -13.27 -26.64 -6.68
CA THR A 194 -12.38 -27.58 -5.96
C THR A 194 -10.93 -27.12 -5.97
#